data_8897a2e483a52d1092426fe15d6d0265
#
_entry.id   8897a2e483a52d1092426fe15d6d0265
#
_cell.length_a   1.000
_cell.length_b   1.000
_cell.length_c   1.000
_cell.angle_alpha   90.00
_cell.angle_beta   90.00
_cell.angle_gamma   90.00
#
_symmetry.space_group_name_H-M   'P 1'
#
loop_
_entity.id
_entity.type
_entity.pdbx_description
1 polymer ?
#
loop_
_entity_poly.entity_id
_entity_poly.type
_entity_poly.pdbx_seq_one_letter_code
_entity_poly.pdbx_strand_id
1 'polypeptide(L)'
;MYALVILALNTTDLIRRRWLDNDFYVINANANYKKDNLEVSTGIFYSHYDGDHYGEVIWAKYASNSEIRDRYYEGNGKKNEFTVFAKATYKFNEKWSVYGDLQGRFLTYKTSGLTSDRVPLEVNEKYNFFNPKTGLSYELSNKNQLYVSYGKAHREPRRADFENGITKPEKLDDYELGWRFKAQKNTINTNIYFMNYKDQLVLTGAIDDTGAPLRATSGKSYRLGLEIDATFLIGDNFRILPNLALSSNKNLDFVSPIDGELVNLGTTNLSFSPNIVAGNKFEYEPITNLQLGLYTKYVGEQYMGNVDSDVSKLDAYFVNDFNVSYTIDNIPFLREIVVTGLVNNIFNIKYVSNGYYYTYDDTWTDPTTTTTIEGTGYYPQATINFLVGAAVK
;
A
#
# COMPACT_ATOMS: atom_id res chain seq x y z
N MET A 1 13.14 -43.48 48.92
CA MET A 1 13.29 -43.27 47.47
C MET A 1 12.33 -42.17 47.07
N TYR A 2 12.78 -40.92 47.03
CA TYR A 2 11.94 -39.76 46.64
C TYR A 2 11.92 -39.70 45.13
N ALA A 3 10.75 -39.93 44.53
CA ALA A 3 10.56 -39.69 43.11
C ALA A 3 10.56 -38.19 42.91
N LEU A 4 11.60 -37.70 42.26
CA LEU A 4 11.65 -36.32 41.77
C LEU A 4 10.66 -36.22 40.62
N VAL A 5 9.47 -35.66 40.89
CA VAL A 5 8.54 -35.31 39.82
C VAL A 5 9.15 -34.07 39.13
N ILE A 6 9.84 -34.30 38.04
CA ILE A 6 10.22 -33.20 37.14
C ILE A 6 8.94 -32.76 36.48
N LEU A 7 8.32 -31.69 36.99
CA LEU A 7 7.32 -30.93 36.26
C LEU A 7 7.97 -30.42 34.99
N ALA A 8 7.70 -31.10 33.88
CA ALA A 8 8.10 -30.61 32.58
C ALA A 8 7.45 -29.23 32.41
N LEU A 9 8.29 -28.20 32.35
CA LEU A 9 7.86 -26.85 32.01
C LEU A 9 7.26 -26.92 30.58
N ASN A 10 5.95 -26.78 30.46
CA ASN A 10 5.23 -26.83 29.17
C ASN A 10 5.55 -25.62 28.28
N THR A 11 6.27 -24.61 28.82
CA THR A 11 6.64 -23.39 28.13
C THR A 11 8.08 -23.04 28.37
N THR A 12 8.75 -22.48 27.37
CA THR A 12 10.12 -21.98 27.45
C THR A 12 10.27 -20.71 26.61
N ASP A 13 11.10 -19.79 27.07
CA ASP A 13 11.54 -18.66 26.25
C ASP A 13 12.41 -19.20 25.11
N LEU A 14 12.17 -18.74 23.90
CA LEU A 14 12.93 -19.12 22.73
C LEU A 14 13.07 -17.97 21.74
N ILE A 15 14.13 -18.03 20.92
CA ILE A 15 14.34 -17.14 19.78
C ILE A 15 14.20 -17.97 18.51
N ARG A 16 13.30 -17.54 17.65
CA ARG A 16 13.02 -18.16 16.34
C ARG A 16 13.59 -17.29 15.23
N ARG A 17 13.94 -17.93 14.14
CA ARG A 17 14.31 -17.29 12.88
C ARG A 17 13.48 -17.90 11.76
N ARG A 18 12.86 -17.05 10.93
CA ARG A 18 12.11 -17.48 9.74
C ARG A 18 12.96 -17.27 8.50
N TRP A 19 12.83 -18.18 7.57
CA TRP A 19 13.50 -18.17 6.29
C TRP A 19 12.53 -18.24 5.13
N LEU A 20 12.92 -17.56 4.06
CA LEU A 20 12.36 -17.66 2.72
C LEU A 20 13.52 -18.01 1.80
N ASP A 21 13.46 -19.18 1.18
CA ASP A 21 14.43 -19.62 0.17
C ASP A 21 13.69 -19.71 -1.16
N ASN A 22 13.94 -18.74 -2.05
CA ASN A 22 13.07 -18.46 -3.19
C ASN A 22 13.81 -18.52 -4.50
N ASP A 23 13.26 -19.28 -5.45
CA ASP A 23 13.60 -19.23 -6.86
C ASP A 23 12.51 -18.46 -7.62
N PHE A 24 12.92 -17.46 -8.40
CA PHE A 24 12.00 -16.64 -9.19
C PHE A 24 12.52 -16.43 -10.60
N TYR A 25 11.76 -16.91 -11.57
CA TYR A 25 12.07 -16.81 -12.99
C TYR A 25 11.01 -15.96 -13.70
N VAL A 26 11.47 -15.04 -14.55
CA VAL A 26 10.60 -14.14 -15.30
C VAL A 26 11.04 -14.10 -16.76
N ILE A 27 10.06 -14.21 -17.65
CA ILE A 27 10.20 -13.95 -19.08
C ILE A 27 9.17 -12.91 -19.46
N ASN A 28 9.58 -11.85 -20.13
CA ASN A 28 8.67 -10.89 -20.73
C ASN A 28 9.10 -10.56 -22.16
N ALA A 29 8.10 -10.31 -22.99
CA ALA A 29 8.31 -9.79 -24.34
C ALA A 29 7.21 -8.79 -24.64
N ASN A 30 7.56 -7.70 -25.30
CA ASN A 30 6.60 -6.70 -25.74
C ASN A 30 6.94 -6.20 -27.14
N ALA A 31 5.90 -5.73 -27.83
CA ALA A 31 6.01 -5.12 -29.14
C ALA A 31 5.19 -3.83 -29.16
N ASN A 32 5.76 -2.79 -29.75
CA ASN A 32 5.10 -1.51 -29.92
C ASN A 32 5.01 -1.19 -31.41
N TYR A 33 3.84 -0.78 -31.85
CA TYR A 33 3.59 -0.34 -33.22
C TYR A 33 2.96 1.04 -33.17
N LYS A 34 3.54 1.94 -33.96
CA LYS A 34 3.03 3.31 -34.11
C LYS A 34 2.98 3.67 -35.56
N LYS A 35 1.80 4.04 -36.02
CA LYS A 35 1.58 4.53 -37.40
C LYS A 35 0.44 5.55 -37.37
N ASP A 36 0.72 6.72 -37.91
CA ASP A 36 -0.24 7.83 -38.01
C ASP A 36 -0.97 8.10 -36.68
N ASN A 37 -2.25 7.82 -36.62
CA ASN A 37 -3.12 8.05 -35.47
C ASN A 37 -3.26 6.82 -34.57
N LEU A 38 -2.59 5.70 -34.86
CA LEU A 38 -2.70 4.44 -34.14
C LEU A 38 -1.40 4.11 -33.42
N GLU A 39 -1.50 3.90 -32.12
CA GLU A 39 -0.43 3.32 -31.30
C GLU A 39 -0.93 2.03 -30.65
N VAL A 40 -0.20 0.93 -30.84
CA VAL A 40 -0.52 -0.39 -30.27
C VAL A 40 0.67 -0.88 -29.46
N SER A 41 0.42 -1.33 -28.26
CA SER A 41 1.38 -2.04 -27.42
C SER A 41 0.80 -3.39 -27.05
N THR A 42 1.54 -4.46 -27.28
CA THR A 42 1.13 -5.81 -26.88
C THR A 42 2.28 -6.52 -26.21
N GLY A 43 1.99 -7.46 -25.33
CA GLY A 43 3.03 -8.21 -24.67
C GLY A 43 2.53 -9.44 -23.96
N ILE A 44 3.50 -10.26 -23.60
CA ILE A 44 3.35 -11.45 -22.78
C ILE A 44 4.29 -11.36 -21.59
N PHE A 45 3.84 -11.90 -20.48
CA PHE A 45 4.62 -12.05 -19.27
C PHE A 45 4.39 -13.45 -18.72
N TYR A 46 5.47 -14.12 -18.36
CA TYR A 46 5.43 -15.38 -17.64
C TYR A 46 6.33 -15.29 -16.41
N SER A 47 5.85 -15.76 -15.28
CA SER A 47 6.67 -15.93 -14.09
C SER A 47 6.43 -17.26 -13.43
N HIS A 48 7.49 -17.80 -12.86
CA HIS A 48 7.48 -18.97 -12.00
C HIS A 48 8.17 -18.62 -10.69
N TYR A 49 7.47 -18.84 -9.59
CA TYR A 49 7.97 -18.71 -8.23
C TYR A 49 7.88 -20.07 -7.55
N ASP A 50 8.98 -20.48 -6.91
CA ASP A 50 9.08 -21.63 -6.03
C ASP A 50 9.79 -21.20 -4.76
N GLY A 51 9.16 -21.32 -3.60
CA GLY A 51 9.74 -20.80 -2.37
C GLY A 51 9.49 -21.70 -1.18
N ASP A 52 10.57 -22.04 -0.49
CA ASP A 52 10.52 -22.75 0.78
C ASP A 52 10.39 -21.76 1.94
N HIS A 53 9.39 -22.00 2.77
CA HIS A 53 9.11 -21.24 3.98
C HIS A 53 9.38 -22.12 5.18
N TYR A 54 10.37 -21.79 6.00
CA TYR A 54 10.67 -22.58 7.19
C TYR A 54 11.15 -21.73 8.35
N GLY A 55 11.06 -22.27 9.56
CA GLY A 55 11.53 -21.62 10.76
C GLY A 55 12.44 -22.52 11.58
N GLU A 56 13.45 -21.91 12.17
CA GLU A 56 14.44 -22.56 13.02
C GLU A 56 14.40 -21.97 14.42
N VAL A 57 14.57 -22.80 15.44
CA VAL A 57 14.83 -22.35 16.81
C VAL A 57 16.32 -22.12 16.95
N ILE A 58 16.75 -20.88 17.17
CA ILE A 58 18.16 -20.51 17.27
C ILE A 58 18.64 -20.34 18.71
N TRP A 59 17.70 -20.26 19.65
CA TRP A 59 17.99 -20.28 21.10
C TRP A 59 16.72 -20.68 21.87
N ALA A 60 16.90 -21.44 22.93
CA ALA A 60 15.84 -21.74 23.89
C ALA A 60 16.43 -21.77 25.31
N LYS A 61 15.68 -21.26 26.28
CA LYS A 61 16.08 -21.29 27.68
C LYS A 61 16.14 -22.71 28.22
N TYR A 62 15.21 -23.56 27.82
CA TYR A 62 15.18 -24.98 28.10
C TYR A 62 14.92 -25.73 26.79
N ALA A 63 15.94 -26.44 26.34
CA ALA A 63 15.85 -27.35 25.19
C ALA A 63 15.63 -28.78 25.73
N SER A 64 14.47 -29.39 25.45
CA SER A 64 14.18 -30.75 25.88
C SER A 64 14.79 -31.79 24.93
N ASN A 65 14.19 -31.91 23.73
CA ASN A 65 14.55 -32.91 22.71
C ASN A 65 14.84 -32.27 21.35
N SER A 66 15.25 -31.00 21.33
CA SER A 66 15.55 -30.26 20.10
C SER A 66 16.99 -29.78 20.08
N GLU A 67 17.56 -29.71 18.91
CA GLU A 67 18.88 -29.15 18.67
C GLU A 67 18.78 -27.72 18.13
N ILE A 68 19.87 -26.97 18.24
CA ILE A 68 19.97 -25.63 17.66
C ILE A 68 19.76 -25.71 16.15
N ARG A 69 18.87 -24.85 15.59
CA ARG A 69 18.46 -24.79 14.19
C ARG A 69 17.55 -25.93 13.71
N ASP A 70 16.96 -26.70 14.62
CA ASP A 70 15.90 -27.61 14.24
C ASP A 70 14.75 -26.78 13.64
N ARG A 71 14.21 -27.28 12.52
CA ARG A 71 13.05 -26.69 11.86
C ARG A 71 11.79 -27.00 12.65
N TYR A 72 11.09 -25.99 13.12
CA TYR A 72 9.82 -26.18 13.84
C TYR A 72 8.60 -26.11 12.91
N TYR A 73 8.75 -25.57 11.72
CA TYR A 73 7.80 -25.69 10.63
C TYR A 73 8.51 -25.65 9.28
N GLU A 74 7.85 -26.22 8.29
CA GLU A 74 8.29 -26.24 6.90
C GLU A 74 7.09 -26.25 5.97
N GLY A 75 7.15 -25.50 4.90
CA GLY A 75 6.13 -25.43 3.83
C GLY A 75 6.75 -24.90 2.56
N ASN A 76 6.08 -25.20 1.43
CA ASN A 76 6.51 -24.71 0.12
C ASN A 76 5.37 -23.95 -0.53
N GLY A 77 5.68 -22.92 -1.29
CA GLY A 77 4.73 -22.15 -2.10
C GLY A 77 5.19 -22.05 -3.55
N LYS A 78 4.31 -22.40 -4.48
CA LYS A 78 4.57 -22.31 -5.93
C LYS A 78 3.52 -21.43 -6.59
N LYS A 79 3.97 -20.50 -7.41
CA LYS A 79 3.08 -19.64 -8.21
C LYS A 79 3.57 -19.61 -9.66
N ASN A 80 2.67 -19.95 -10.59
CA ASN A 80 2.90 -19.71 -12.01
C ASN A 80 1.91 -18.67 -12.50
N GLU A 81 2.37 -17.70 -13.24
CA GLU A 81 1.53 -16.68 -13.83
C GLU A 81 1.88 -16.49 -15.30
N PHE A 82 0.86 -16.53 -16.15
CA PHE A 82 0.94 -16.14 -17.54
C PHE A 82 -0.01 -14.98 -17.78
N THR A 83 0.51 -13.90 -18.30
CA THR A 83 -0.26 -12.70 -18.63
C THR A 83 -0.05 -12.35 -20.09
N VAL A 84 -1.14 -12.00 -20.77
CA VAL A 84 -1.13 -11.45 -22.12
C VAL A 84 -1.93 -10.16 -22.13
N PHE A 85 -1.45 -9.15 -22.84
CA PHE A 85 -2.17 -7.89 -22.98
C PHE A 85 -2.03 -7.31 -24.38
N ALA A 86 -3.03 -6.53 -24.75
CA ALA A 86 -3.01 -5.69 -25.94
C ALA A 86 -3.68 -4.35 -25.61
N LYS A 87 -2.94 -3.27 -25.77
CA LYS A 87 -3.39 -1.90 -25.58
C LYS A 87 -3.31 -1.15 -26.90
N ALA A 88 -4.36 -0.44 -27.26
CA ALA A 88 -4.38 0.41 -28.44
C ALA A 88 -4.88 1.81 -28.08
N THR A 89 -4.25 2.82 -28.66
CA THR A 89 -4.73 4.21 -28.61
C THR A 89 -4.94 4.66 -30.05
N TYR A 90 -6.13 5.23 -30.33
CA TYR A 90 -6.47 5.74 -31.63
C TYR A 90 -6.97 7.17 -31.55
N LYS A 91 -6.39 8.07 -32.35
CA LYS A 91 -6.82 9.45 -32.51
C LYS A 91 -7.76 9.56 -33.70
N PHE A 92 -9.04 9.78 -33.46
CA PHE A 92 -10.03 9.99 -34.54
C PHE A 92 -9.74 11.27 -35.33
N ASN A 93 -9.34 12.30 -34.60
CA ASN A 93 -8.97 13.61 -35.12
C ASN A 93 -8.15 14.38 -34.06
N GLU A 94 -7.91 15.65 -34.24
CA GLU A 94 -7.13 16.48 -33.33
C GLU A 94 -7.79 16.66 -31.94
N LYS A 95 -9.09 16.39 -31.81
CA LYS A 95 -9.85 16.58 -30.58
C LYS A 95 -10.17 15.30 -29.83
N TRP A 96 -10.37 14.19 -30.52
CA TRP A 96 -10.86 12.95 -29.91
C TRP A 96 -9.84 11.84 -30.00
N SER A 97 -9.56 11.21 -28.89
CA SER A 97 -8.80 9.98 -28.83
C SER A 97 -9.46 8.95 -27.90
N VAL A 98 -9.35 7.69 -28.26
CA VAL A 98 -9.82 6.55 -27.46
C VAL A 98 -8.64 5.62 -27.17
N TYR A 99 -8.63 5.03 -26.00
CA TYR A 99 -7.78 3.89 -25.74
C TYR A 99 -8.60 2.69 -25.27
N GLY A 100 -8.10 1.51 -25.58
CA GLY A 100 -8.57 0.25 -25.03
C GLY A 100 -7.39 -0.62 -24.63
N ASP A 101 -7.51 -1.32 -23.52
CA ASP A 101 -6.51 -2.25 -22.99
C ASP A 101 -7.23 -3.52 -22.54
N LEU A 102 -6.84 -4.64 -23.10
CA LEU A 102 -7.36 -5.96 -22.77
C LEU A 102 -6.23 -6.80 -22.18
N GLN A 103 -6.41 -7.25 -20.94
CA GLN A 103 -5.45 -8.10 -20.27
C GLN A 103 -6.10 -9.37 -19.78
N GLY A 104 -5.49 -10.52 -20.12
CA GLY A 104 -5.77 -11.82 -19.54
C GLY A 104 -4.63 -12.24 -18.60
N ARG A 105 -4.97 -12.59 -17.34
CA ARG A 105 -4.03 -13.14 -16.36
C ARG A 105 -4.48 -14.53 -15.96
N PHE A 106 -3.60 -15.50 -16.11
CA PHE A 106 -3.85 -16.91 -15.80
C PHE A 106 -2.81 -17.36 -14.79
N LEU A 107 -3.24 -17.70 -13.61
CA LEU A 107 -2.30 -18.07 -12.56
C LEU A 107 -2.74 -19.30 -11.79
N THR A 108 -1.78 -20.08 -11.35
CA THR A 108 -1.95 -21.19 -10.41
C THR A 108 -1.14 -20.88 -9.17
N TYR A 109 -1.75 -21.08 -8.02
CA TYR A 109 -1.11 -20.94 -6.73
C TYR A 109 -1.25 -22.23 -5.94
N LYS A 110 -0.12 -22.78 -5.50
CA LYS A 110 -0.10 -23.98 -4.67
C LYS A 110 0.78 -23.68 -3.46
N THR A 111 0.31 -24.07 -2.29
CA THR A 111 1.15 -24.08 -1.09
C THR A 111 0.75 -25.24 -0.22
N SER A 112 1.73 -25.88 0.39
CA SER A 112 1.55 -27.02 1.27
C SER A 112 2.55 -26.97 2.43
N GLY A 113 2.27 -27.74 3.50
CA GLY A 113 3.10 -27.85 4.66
C GLY A 113 2.52 -27.17 5.90
N LEU A 114 3.36 -26.66 6.78
CA LEU A 114 2.94 -26.00 8.01
C LEU A 114 3.11 -24.48 7.92
N THR A 115 2.23 -23.75 8.59
CA THR A 115 2.43 -22.32 8.89
C THR A 115 3.44 -22.16 10.04
N SER A 116 3.84 -20.93 10.33
CA SER A 116 4.68 -20.61 11.50
C SER A 116 4.07 -21.01 12.84
N ASP A 117 2.74 -21.12 12.91
CA ASP A 117 1.99 -21.56 14.09
C ASP A 117 1.72 -23.07 14.09
N ARG A 118 2.40 -23.79 13.18
CA ARG A 118 2.30 -25.25 13.01
C ARG A 118 0.91 -25.73 12.60
N VAL A 119 0.12 -24.87 11.97
CA VAL A 119 -1.17 -25.21 11.41
C VAL A 119 -0.96 -25.75 9.99
N PRO A 120 -1.53 -26.91 9.62
CA PRO A 120 -1.46 -27.40 8.25
C PRO A 120 -2.08 -26.44 7.26
N LEU A 121 -1.37 -26.15 6.18
CA LEU A 121 -1.83 -25.32 5.08
C LEU A 121 -1.76 -26.12 3.77
N GLU A 122 -2.88 -26.26 3.11
CA GLU A 122 -2.97 -26.89 1.79
C GLU A 122 -3.84 -26.02 0.88
N VAL A 123 -3.23 -25.44 -0.16
CA VAL A 123 -3.90 -24.56 -1.13
C VAL A 123 -3.54 -25.01 -2.54
N ASN A 124 -4.55 -25.12 -3.40
CA ASN A 124 -4.39 -25.40 -4.82
C ASN A 124 -5.43 -24.61 -5.61
N GLU A 125 -5.11 -23.34 -5.88
CA GLU A 125 -6.04 -22.41 -6.50
C GLU A 125 -5.62 -22.06 -7.93
N LYS A 126 -6.63 -21.80 -8.76
CA LYS A 126 -6.46 -21.31 -10.14
C LYS A 126 -7.32 -20.09 -10.34
N TYR A 127 -6.70 -19.05 -10.85
CA TYR A 127 -7.40 -17.80 -11.15
C TYR A 127 -7.22 -17.46 -12.64
N ASN A 128 -8.34 -17.09 -13.26
CA ASN A 128 -8.37 -16.59 -14.63
C ASN A 128 -9.03 -15.22 -14.59
N PHE A 129 -8.23 -14.18 -14.77
CA PHE A 129 -8.69 -12.81 -14.69
C PHE A 129 -8.72 -12.17 -16.07
N PHE A 130 -9.80 -11.46 -16.34
CA PHE A 130 -9.92 -10.58 -17.49
C PHE A 130 -10.06 -9.15 -16.96
N ASN A 131 -9.10 -8.29 -17.31
CA ASN A 131 -8.95 -6.92 -16.83
C ASN A 131 -9.03 -5.93 -18.01
N PRO A 132 -10.23 -5.65 -18.56
CA PRO A 132 -10.39 -4.64 -19.59
C PRO A 132 -10.27 -3.23 -19.00
N LYS A 133 -9.68 -2.31 -19.79
CA LYS A 133 -9.67 -0.88 -19.51
C LYS A 133 -9.99 -0.14 -20.80
N THR A 134 -10.68 0.98 -20.68
CA THR A 134 -10.98 1.86 -21.80
C THR A 134 -11.10 3.30 -21.35
N GLY A 135 -10.87 4.23 -22.25
CA GLY A 135 -11.06 5.65 -21.97
C GLY A 135 -11.19 6.47 -23.23
N LEU A 136 -11.84 7.58 -23.08
CA LEU A 136 -12.08 8.59 -24.11
C LEU A 136 -11.51 9.92 -23.64
N SER A 137 -10.74 10.58 -24.47
CA SER A 137 -10.20 11.91 -24.20
C SER A 137 -10.68 12.91 -25.25
N TYR A 138 -10.96 14.12 -24.79
CA TYR A 138 -11.41 15.23 -25.61
C TYR A 138 -10.58 16.49 -25.37
N GLU A 139 -9.92 16.99 -26.40
CA GLU A 139 -9.18 18.25 -26.40
C GLU A 139 -10.17 19.43 -26.58
N LEU A 140 -10.51 20.07 -25.46
CA LEU A 140 -11.32 21.30 -25.47
C LEU A 140 -10.60 22.46 -26.18
N SER A 141 -9.29 22.54 -25.95
CA SER A 141 -8.38 23.52 -26.55
C SER A 141 -6.94 23.01 -26.43
N ASN A 142 -5.97 23.72 -27.02
CA ASN A 142 -4.54 23.39 -26.90
C ASN A 142 -4.02 23.35 -25.44
N LYS A 143 -4.83 23.81 -24.47
CA LYS A 143 -4.46 23.87 -23.05
C LYS A 143 -5.37 23.02 -22.17
N ASN A 144 -6.48 22.55 -22.65
CA ASN A 144 -7.51 21.88 -21.84
C ASN A 144 -7.93 20.55 -22.46
N GLN A 145 -7.82 19.49 -21.67
CA GLN A 145 -8.25 18.14 -22.02
C GLN A 145 -9.22 17.63 -20.97
N LEU A 146 -10.31 17.00 -21.40
CA LEU A 146 -11.19 16.18 -20.57
C LEU A 146 -10.94 14.71 -20.87
N TYR A 147 -11.13 13.85 -19.89
CA TYR A 147 -11.13 12.41 -20.10
C TYR A 147 -12.15 11.71 -19.22
N VAL A 148 -12.62 10.56 -19.68
CA VAL A 148 -13.36 9.57 -18.91
C VAL A 148 -12.72 8.22 -19.13
N SER A 149 -12.61 7.42 -18.08
CA SER A 149 -12.05 6.07 -18.14
C SER A 149 -12.80 5.08 -17.27
N TYR A 150 -12.72 3.83 -17.68
CA TYR A 150 -13.17 2.68 -16.93
C TYR A 150 -12.05 1.62 -16.91
N GLY A 151 -11.84 1.01 -15.77
CA GLY A 151 -10.90 -0.08 -15.60
C GLY A 151 -11.45 -1.18 -14.69
N LYS A 152 -11.18 -2.43 -15.05
CA LYS A 152 -11.42 -3.58 -14.20
C LYS A 152 -10.10 -4.20 -13.77
N ALA A 153 -9.98 -4.56 -12.50
CA ALA A 153 -8.81 -5.23 -11.96
C ALA A 153 -9.20 -6.36 -10.99
N HIS A 154 -8.32 -7.32 -10.88
CA HIS A 154 -8.44 -8.42 -9.92
C HIS A 154 -7.11 -8.61 -9.20
N ARG A 155 -7.18 -9.00 -7.92
CA ARG A 155 -6.02 -9.35 -7.12
C ARG A 155 -6.29 -10.67 -6.38
N GLU A 156 -5.40 -11.63 -6.58
CA GLU A 156 -5.42 -12.91 -5.86
C GLU A 156 -4.92 -12.73 -4.42
N PRO A 157 -5.37 -13.59 -3.48
CA PRO A 157 -4.82 -13.68 -2.15
C PRO A 157 -3.33 -14.10 -2.17
N ARG A 158 -2.58 -13.66 -1.16
CA ARG A 158 -1.20 -14.07 -0.89
C ARG A 158 -1.19 -15.24 0.09
N ARG A 159 0.00 -15.85 0.32
CA ARG A 159 0.16 -16.90 1.33
C ARG A 159 -0.41 -16.51 2.69
N ALA A 160 -0.06 -15.32 3.20
CA ALA A 160 -0.57 -14.83 4.48
C ALA A 160 -2.10 -14.64 4.50
N ASP A 161 -2.72 -14.32 3.36
CA ASP A 161 -4.17 -14.22 3.26
C ASP A 161 -4.81 -15.63 3.34
N PHE A 162 -4.21 -16.64 2.68
CA PHE A 162 -4.65 -18.04 2.79
C PHE A 162 -4.46 -18.60 4.20
N GLU A 163 -3.38 -18.27 4.90
CA GLU A 163 -3.16 -18.64 6.30
C GLU A 163 -4.26 -18.10 7.21
N ASN A 164 -4.91 -17.00 6.83
CA ASN A 164 -6.09 -16.42 7.50
C ASN A 164 -7.43 -16.82 6.86
N GLY A 165 -7.45 -17.89 6.07
CA GLY A 165 -8.68 -18.45 5.48
C GLY A 165 -9.27 -17.66 4.32
N ILE A 166 -8.56 -16.66 3.78
CA ILE A 166 -9.01 -15.84 2.65
C ILE A 166 -8.66 -16.55 1.35
N THR A 167 -9.68 -16.92 0.58
CA THR A 167 -9.54 -17.63 -0.70
C THR A 167 -10.09 -16.83 -1.89
N LYS A 168 -10.96 -15.84 -1.62
CA LYS A 168 -11.61 -15.06 -2.66
C LYS A 168 -10.70 -13.96 -3.18
N PRO A 169 -10.58 -13.78 -4.52
CA PRO A 169 -9.86 -12.68 -5.09
C PRO A 169 -10.65 -11.37 -4.97
N GLU A 170 -9.93 -10.29 -4.71
CA GLU A 170 -10.47 -8.93 -4.79
C GLU A 170 -10.81 -8.56 -6.22
N LYS A 171 -11.92 -7.86 -6.41
CA LYS A 171 -12.37 -7.32 -7.69
C LYS A 171 -12.61 -5.83 -7.55
N LEU A 172 -12.15 -5.09 -8.56
CA LEU A 172 -12.31 -3.64 -8.65
C LEU A 172 -12.95 -3.29 -10.00
N ASP A 173 -13.97 -2.46 -9.94
CA ASP A 173 -14.46 -1.67 -11.07
C ASP A 173 -14.16 -0.19 -10.76
N ASP A 174 -13.36 0.46 -11.58
CA ASP A 174 -12.87 1.82 -11.39
C ASP A 174 -13.38 2.73 -12.52
N TYR A 175 -13.99 3.85 -12.15
CA TYR A 175 -14.52 4.87 -13.03
C TYR A 175 -13.87 6.20 -12.73
N GLU A 176 -13.35 6.85 -13.74
CA GLU A 176 -12.69 8.15 -13.58
C GLU A 176 -13.22 9.19 -14.56
N LEU A 177 -13.26 10.43 -14.09
CA LEU A 177 -13.53 11.62 -14.90
C LEU A 177 -12.51 12.69 -14.52
N GLY A 178 -11.76 13.18 -15.49
CA GLY A 178 -10.73 14.16 -15.20
C GLY A 178 -10.66 15.32 -16.18
N TRP A 179 -10.04 16.38 -15.70
CA TRP A 179 -9.69 17.56 -16.46
C TRP A 179 -8.21 17.87 -16.28
N ARG A 180 -7.52 18.13 -17.38
CA ARG A 180 -6.11 18.51 -17.42
C ARG A 180 -5.98 19.86 -18.09
N PHE A 181 -5.38 20.80 -17.37
CA PHE A 181 -4.98 22.10 -17.88
C PHE A 181 -3.47 22.17 -17.97
N LYS A 182 -2.93 22.63 -19.11
CA LYS A 182 -1.51 22.81 -19.32
C LYS A 182 -1.25 24.10 -20.08
N ALA A 183 -0.61 25.05 -19.44
CA ALA A 183 -0.05 26.26 -20.04
C ALA A 183 1.48 26.19 -20.00
N GLN A 184 2.19 27.19 -20.52
CA GLN A 184 3.66 27.19 -20.58
C GLN A 184 4.31 26.96 -19.19
N LYS A 185 3.80 27.61 -18.15
CA LYS A 185 4.37 27.64 -16.80
C LYS A 185 3.45 27.03 -15.73
N ASN A 186 2.20 26.68 -16.07
CA ASN A 186 1.19 26.24 -15.10
C ASN A 186 0.50 24.97 -15.55
N THR A 187 0.28 24.05 -14.63
CA THR A 187 -0.51 22.83 -14.86
C THR A 187 -1.54 22.66 -13.76
N ILE A 188 -2.71 22.11 -14.09
CA ILE A 188 -3.70 21.65 -13.12
C ILE A 188 -4.22 20.31 -13.65
N ASN A 189 -4.22 19.30 -12.82
CA ASN A 189 -4.85 18.03 -13.08
C ASN A 189 -5.90 17.80 -12.01
N THR A 190 -7.09 17.40 -12.44
CA THR A 190 -8.17 16.98 -11.54
C THR A 190 -8.65 15.62 -11.94
N ASN A 191 -9.00 14.80 -10.97
CA ASN A 191 -9.56 13.48 -11.17
C ASN A 191 -10.67 13.24 -10.16
N ILE A 192 -11.87 12.91 -10.62
CA ILE A 192 -12.95 12.37 -9.82
C ILE A 192 -12.95 10.88 -10.10
N TYR A 193 -12.90 10.07 -9.06
CA TYR A 193 -12.90 8.61 -9.18
C TYR A 193 -13.99 7.96 -8.34
N PHE A 194 -14.48 6.84 -8.82
CA PHE A 194 -15.35 5.93 -8.08
C PHE A 194 -14.85 4.51 -8.27
N MET A 195 -14.24 3.96 -7.21
CA MET A 195 -13.71 2.61 -7.13
C MET A 195 -14.72 1.74 -6.38
N ASN A 196 -15.35 0.80 -7.07
CA ASN A 196 -16.30 -0.14 -6.50
C ASN A 196 -15.63 -1.50 -6.32
N TYR A 197 -15.53 -1.96 -5.08
CA TYR A 197 -14.86 -3.21 -4.73
C TYR A 197 -15.84 -4.29 -4.35
N LYS A 198 -15.47 -5.52 -4.70
CA LYS A 198 -16.06 -6.74 -4.17
C LYS A 198 -14.96 -7.61 -3.59
N ASP A 199 -15.18 -8.11 -2.38
CA ASP A 199 -14.23 -8.92 -1.61
C ASP A 199 -12.87 -8.20 -1.47
N GLN A 200 -12.89 -6.87 -1.18
CA GLN A 200 -11.68 -6.07 -0.99
C GLN A 200 -10.84 -6.63 0.17
N LEU A 201 -9.55 -6.80 -0.07
CA LEU A 201 -8.59 -7.20 0.96
C LEU A 201 -8.16 -5.96 1.76
N VAL A 202 -8.82 -5.73 2.88
CA VAL A 202 -8.58 -4.59 3.78
C VAL A 202 -7.66 -4.97 4.93
N LEU A 203 -6.93 -4.00 5.46
CA LEU A 203 -6.17 -4.17 6.70
C LEU A 203 -7.15 -4.25 7.87
N THR A 204 -6.98 -5.24 8.74
CA THR A 204 -7.81 -5.35 9.95
C THR A 204 -7.41 -4.36 11.04
N GLY A 205 -6.21 -3.80 10.94
CA GLY A 205 -5.51 -3.06 11.99
C GLY A 205 -4.57 -3.94 12.81
N ALA A 206 -4.85 -5.24 12.92
CA ALA A 206 -4.02 -6.17 13.66
C ALA A 206 -2.71 -6.53 12.92
N ILE A 207 -1.75 -6.99 13.69
CA ILE A 207 -0.46 -7.47 13.20
C ILE A 207 -0.23 -8.92 13.66
N ASP A 208 0.55 -9.67 12.89
CA ASP A 208 1.00 -11.00 13.30
C ASP A 208 2.17 -10.93 14.31
N ASP A 209 2.68 -12.09 14.74
CA ASP A 209 3.79 -12.22 15.69
C ASP A 209 5.14 -11.67 15.16
N THR A 210 5.23 -11.32 13.88
CA THR A 210 6.39 -10.66 13.26
C THR A 210 6.19 -9.17 13.01
N GLY A 211 5.02 -8.63 13.33
CA GLY A 211 4.64 -7.24 13.08
C GLY A 211 4.11 -6.99 11.67
N ALA A 212 3.84 -8.04 10.88
CA ALA A 212 3.24 -7.88 9.55
C ALA A 212 1.73 -7.65 9.67
N PRO A 213 1.15 -6.71 8.87
CA PRO A 213 -0.27 -6.37 8.98
C PRO A 213 -1.16 -7.51 8.47
N LEU A 214 -2.18 -7.84 9.26
CA LEU A 214 -3.21 -8.82 8.90
C LEU A 214 -4.29 -8.18 8.01
N ARG A 215 -4.89 -9.03 7.18
CA ARG A 215 -5.97 -8.64 6.27
C ARG A 215 -7.21 -9.50 6.47
N ALA A 216 -8.34 -8.92 6.09
CA ALA A 216 -9.61 -9.63 5.96
C ALA A 216 -10.32 -9.19 4.67
N THR A 217 -11.34 -9.95 4.28
CA THR A 217 -12.21 -9.58 3.17
C THR A 217 -13.36 -8.72 3.68
N SER A 218 -13.51 -7.50 3.18
CA SER A 218 -14.57 -6.58 3.63
C SER A 218 -15.93 -6.80 2.94
N GLY A 219 -16.04 -7.75 2.01
CA GLY A 219 -17.26 -7.92 1.21
C GLY A 219 -17.38 -6.82 0.16
N LYS A 220 -18.38 -5.92 0.30
CA LYS A 220 -18.56 -4.77 -0.58
C LYS A 220 -17.96 -3.52 0.05
N SER A 221 -17.26 -2.74 -0.74
CA SER A 221 -16.70 -1.46 -0.31
C SER A 221 -16.54 -0.51 -1.49
N TYR A 222 -16.36 0.78 -1.21
CA TYR A 222 -16.08 1.75 -2.25
C TYR A 222 -15.09 2.82 -1.78
N ARG A 223 -14.46 3.45 -2.76
CA ARG A 223 -13.72 4.70 -2.61
C ARG A 223 -14.25 5.69 -3.65
N LEU A 224 -14.71 6.84 -3.18
CA LEU A 224 -15.14 7.95 -4.03
C LEU A 224 -14.31 9.17 -3.65
N GLY A 225 -13.71 9.84 -4.63
CA GLY A 225 -12.89 11.00 -4.29
C GLY A 225 -12.67 11.96 -5.44
N LEU A 226 -12.10 13.10 -5.05
CA LEU A 226 -11.58 14.14 -5.91
C LEU A 226 -10.10 14.34 -5.60
N GLU A 227 -9.27 14.22 -6.62
CA GLU A 227 -7.85 14.53 -6.55
C GLU A 227 -7.52 15.74 -7.40
N ILE A 228 -6.69 16.62 -6.88
CA ILE A 228 -6.18 17.81 -7.57
C ILE A 228 -4.68 17.87 -7.35
N ASP A 229 -3.91 18.02 -8.41
CA ASP A 229 -2.53 18.44 -8.37
C ASP A 229 -2.28 19.60 -9.32
N ALA A 230 -1.44 20.53 -8.92
CA ALA A 230 -1.14 21.68 -9.74
C ALA A 230 0.33 22.12 -9.61
N THR A 231 0.78 22.86 -10.60
CA THR A 231 2.05 23.59 -10.57
C THR A 231 1.78 25.00 -11.03
N PHE A 232 2.20 25.97 -10.22
CA PHE A 232 2.13 27.38 -10.55
C PHE A 232 3.53 28.00 -10.46
N LEU A 233 3.98 28.60 -11.55
CA LEU A 233 5.21 29.41 -11.56
C LEU A 233 4.82 30.88 -11.46
N ILE A 234 5.25 31.55 -10.38
CA ILE A 234 5.01 32.95 -10.08
C ILE A 234 6.30 33.73 -10.33
N GLY A 235 6.31 34.56 -11.32
CA GLY A 235 7.56 35.16 -11.83
C GLY A 235 8.41 34.07 -12.49
N ASP A 236 9.73 34.14 -12.24
CA ASP A 236 10.70 33.21 -12.84
C ASP A 236 11.37 32.29 -11.79
N ASN A 237 11.19 32.60 -10.51
CA ASN A 237 11.96 32.00 -9.42
C ASN A 237 11.12 31.44 -8.27
N PHE A 238 9.79 31.52 -8.32
CA PHE A 238 8.93 30.98 -7.26
C PHE A 238 7.89 30.01 -7.83
N ARG A 239 7.86 28.77 -7.30
CA ARG A 239 6.88 27.75 -7.69
C ARG A 239 6.07 27.29 -6.49
N ILE A 240 4.79 27.03 -6.74
CA ILE A 240 3.84 26.43 -5.79
C ILE A 240 3.33 25.15 -6.43
N LEU A 241 3.43 24.03 -5.72
CA LEU A 241 3.01 22.71 -6.19
C LEU A 241 2.01 22.09 -5.18
N PRO A 242 0.77 22.58 -5.15
CA PRO A 242 -0.25 22.04 -4.25
C PRO A 242 -0.80 20.70 -4.75
N ASN A 243 -1.17 19.84 -3.81
CA ASN A 243 -1.98 18.65 -4.06
C ASN A 243 -3.06 18.50 -2.98
N LEU A 244 -4.20 17.96 -3.37
CA LEU A 244 -5.35 17.72 -2.49
C LEU A 244 -6.07 16.45 -2.92
N ALA A 245 -6.32 15.57 -1.97
CA ALA A 245 -7.24 14.45 -2.11
C ALA A 245 -8.36 14.57 -1.07
N LEU A 246 -9.58 14.60 -1.56
CA LEU A 246 -10.81 14.52 -0.77
C LEU A 246 -11.49 13.20 -1.10
N SER A 247 -11.78 12.36 -0.11
CA SER A 247 -12.34 11.05 -0.38
C SER A 247 -13.34 10.58 0.68
N SER A 248 -14.22 9.67 0.26
CA SER A 248 -15.08 8.87 1.11
C SER A 248 -14.75 7.40 0.86
N ASN A 249 -14.24 6.72 1.88
CA ASN A 249 -13.74 5.36 1.79
C ASN A 249 -14.54 4.48 2.77
N LYS A 250 -15.44 3.63 2.26
CA LYS A 250 -16.43 2.95 3.10
C LYS A 250 -16.52 1.45 2.80
N ASN A 251 -16.62 0.65 3.87
CA ASN A 251 -17.19 -0.68 3.81
C ASN A 251 -18.72 -0.57 3.79
N LEU A 252 -19.38 -1.54 3.16
CA LEU A 252 -20.84 -1.64 3.11
C LEU A 252 -21.26 -2.96 3.76
N ASP A 253 -22.24 -2.91 4.67
CA ASP A 253 -22.73 -4.10 5.42
C ASP A 253 -21.58 -4.86 6.11
N PHE A 254 -20.69 -4.10 6.77
CA PHE A 254 -19.51 -4.68 7.41
C PHE A 254 -19.91 -5.52 8.62
N VAL A 255 -19.44 -6.75 8.65
CA VAL A 255 -19.71 -7.69 9.75
C VAL A 255 -18.43 -7.89 10.56
N SER A 256 -18.53 -7.74 11.88
CA SER A 256 -17.44 -7.96 12.82
C SER A 256 -17.90 -8.83 14.00
N PRO A 257 -17.04 -9.68 14.55
CA PRO A 257 -17.33 -10.34 15.82
C PRO A 257 -17.29 -9.29 16.95
N ILE A 258 -18.34 -9.25 17.75
CA ILE A 258 -18.46 -8.43 18.95
C ILE A 258 -19.19 -9.27 20.02
N ASP A 259 -18.59 -9.39 21.20
CA ASP A 259 -19.11 -10.15 22.33
C ASP A 259 -19.49 -11.60 21.98
N GLY A 260 -18.64 -12.23 21.13
CA GLY A 260 -18.83 -13.61 20.65
C GLY A 260 -19.86 -13.78 19.54
N GLU A 261 -20.53 -12.72 19.09
CA GLU A 261 -21.54 -12.76 18.03
C GLU A 261 -21.10 -12.01 16.78
N LEU A 262 -21.57 -12.41 15.60
CA LEU A 262 -21.34 -11.67 14.36
C LEU A 262 -22.37 -10.55 14.23
N VAL A 263 -21.92 -9.31 14.36
CA VAL A 263 -22.76 -8.11 14.30
C VAL A 263 -22.54 -7.38 12.98
N ASN A 264 -23.62 -7.03 12.31
CA ASN A 264 -23.57 -6.15 11.13
C ASN A 264 -23.54 -4.70 11.59
N LEU A 265 -22.40 -4.03 11.36
CA LEU A 265 -22.16 -2.63 11.72
C LEU A 265 -22.65 -1.64 10.64
N GLY A 266 -23.22 -2.16 9.55
CA GLY A 266 -23.66 -1.32 8.42
C GLY A 266 -22.49 -0.71 7.66
N THR A 267 -22.53 0.61 7.45
CA THR A 267 -21.48 1.34 6.71
C THR A 267 -20.41 1.86 7.65
N THR A 268 -19.17 1.39 7.50
CA THR A 268 -18.01 1.79 8.32
C THR A 268 -16.90 2.41 7.46
N ASN A 269 -15.94 3.09 8.08
CA ASN A 269 -14.75 3.59 7.39
C ASN A 269 -13.78 2.46 7.05
N LEU A 270 -13.13 2.54 5.90
CA LEU A 270 -12.00 1.68 5.57
C LEU A 270 -10.79 2.05 6.43
N SER A 271 -10.11 1.04 6.95
CA SER A 271 -8.88 1.24 7.73
C SER A 271 -7.82 2.01 6.95
N PHE A 272 -7.03 2.84 7.64
CA PHE A 272 -5.93 3.63 7.10
C PHE A 272 -6.31 4.44 5.84
N SER A 273 -7.51 5.00 5.83
CA SER A 273 -8.06 5.71 4.67
C SER A 273 -8.62 7.07 5.09
N PRO A 274 -7.77 8.09 5.30
CA PRO A 274 -8.22 9.42 5.70
C PRO A 274 -9.06 10.07 4.60
N ASN A 275 -10.05 10.86 5.01
CA ASN A 275 -10.95 11.54 4.05
C ASN A 275 -10.30 12.77 3.39
N ILE A 276 -9.24 13.32 4.00
CA ILE A 276 -8.52 14.50 3.51
C ILE A 276 -7.03 14.24 3.60
N VAL A 277 -6.34 14.37 2.47
CA VAL A 277 -4.89 14.48 2.40
C VAL A 277 -4.54 15.70 1.55
N ALA A 278 -3.75 16.61 2.10
CA ALA A 278 -3.31 17.79 1.38
C ALA A 278 -1.81 17.98 1.54
N GLY A 279 -1.17 18.47 0.51
CA GLY A 279 0.24 18.80 0.53
C GLY A 279 0.52 20.03 -0.33
N ASN A 280 1.65 20.65 -0.07
CA ASN A 280 2.15 21.68 -0.94
C ASN A 280 3.68 21.74 -0.86
N LYS A 281 4.30 22.07 -1.97
CA LYS A 281 5.72 22.37 -2.05
C LYS A 281 5.87 23.80 -2.55
N PHE A 282 6.47 24.65 -1.73
CA PHE A 282 6.94 25.97 -2.13
C PHE A 282 8.42 25.86 -2.50
N GLU A 283 8.77 26.25 -3.71
CA GLU A 283 10.15 26.31 -4.17
C GLU A 283 10.49 27.75 -4.53
N TYR A 284 11.61 28.22 -4.01
CA TYR A 284 12.09 29.57 -4.25
C TYR A 284 13.59 29.58 -4.58
N GLU A 285 13.93 30.21 -5.67
CA GLU A 285 15.30 30.40 -6.13
C GLU A 285 15.65 31.91 -6.07
N PRO A 286 16.03 32.43 -4.88
CA PRO A 286 16.28 33.86 -4.68
C PRO A 286 17.49 34.39 -5.49
N ILE A 287 18.47 33.55 -5.67
CA ILE A 287 19.67 33.82 -6.49
C ILE A 287 20.03 32.52 -7.24
N THR A 288 20.79 32.66 -8.30
CA THR A 288 21.30 31.52 -9.08
C THR A 288 21.96 30.48 -8.17
N ASN A 289 21.65 29.20 -8.38
CA ASN A 289 22.21 28.07 -7.66
C ASN A 289 21.73 27.89 -6.20
N LEU A 290 20.93 28.80 -5.62
CA LEU A 290 20.35 28.62 -4.29
C LEU A 290 18.87 28.28 -4.41
N GLN A 291 18.51 27.07 -3.99
CA GLN A 291 17.12 26.60 -3.95
C GLN A 291 16.65 26.43 -2.51
N LEU A 292 15.53 27.03 -2.18
CA LEU A 292 14.83 26.90 -0.91
C LEU A 292 13.51 26.15 -1.16
N GLY A 293 13.20 25.17 -0.32
CA GLY A 293 11.98 24.39 -0.39
C GLY A 293 11.27 24.34 0.96
N LEU A 294 9.98 24.63 1.00
CA LEU A 294 9.12 24.35 2.14
C LEU A 294 8.06 23.35 1.72
N TYR A 295 8.04 22.20 2.37
CA TYR A 295 7.09 21.12 2.15
C TYR A 295 6.07 21.12 3.27
N THR A 296 4.81 21.16 2.94
CA THR A 296 3.74 21.11 3.92
C THR A 296 2.87 19.88 3.66
N LYS A 297 2.44 19.18 4.72
CA LYS A 297 1.59 18.00 4.61
C LYS A 297 0.55 18.01 5.71
N TYR A 298 -0.71 17.87 5.31
CA TYR A 298 -1.85 17.63 6.19
C TYR A 298 -2.44 16.25 5.88
N VAL A 299 -2.69 15.48 6.92
CA VAL A 299 -3.45 14.21 6.85
C VAL A 299 -4.57 14.29 7.87
N GLY A 300 -5.80 14.09 7.42
CA GLY A 300 -6.97 14.04 8.28
C GLY A 300 -6.97 12.84 9.21
N GLU A 301 -7.89 12.82 10.16
CA GLU A 301 -8.09 11.67 11.03
C GLU A 301 -8.44 10.41 10.24
N GLN A 302 -8.08 9.25 10.79
CA GLN A 302 -8.33 7.95 10.17
C GLN A 302 -8.43 6.87 11.23
N TYR A 303 -9.05 5.74 10.88
CA TYR A 303 -9.16 4.59 11.75
C TYR A 303 -8.11 3.54 11.38
N MET A 304 -7.53 2.86 12.36
CA MET A 304 -6.63 1.72 12.14
C MET A 304 -7.41 0.43 11.85
N GLY A 305 -8.61 0.29 12.43
CA GLY A 305 -9.55 -0.82 12.16
C GLY A 305 -10.68 -0.41 11.20
N ASN A 306 -11.60 -1.35 10.93
CA ASN A 306 -12.76 -1.14 10.05
C ASN A 306 -14.09 -1.05 10.84
N VAL A 307 -14.04 -0.79 12.12
CA VAL A 307 -15.19 -0.83 13.04
C VAL A 307 -15.62 0.55 13.56
N ASP A 308 -15.01 1.63 13.11
CA ASP A 308 -15.27 3.01 13.52
C ASP A 308 -15.17 3.25 15.06
N SER A 309 -14.31 2.47 15.73
CA SER A 309 -14.05 2.64 17.16
C SER A 309 -13.13 3.84 17.40
N ASP A 310 -13.47 4.66 18.39
CA ASP A 310 -12.60 5.76 18.82
C ASP A 310 -11.25 5.29 19.35
N VAL A 311 -11.16 4.06 19.86
CA VAL A 311 -9.91 3.43 20.30
C VAL A 311 -8.97 3.18 19.12
N SER A 312 -9.52 2.92 17.93
CA SER A 312 -8.75 2.68 16.70
C SER A 312 -8.38 3.94 15.92
N LYS A 313 -8.74 5.12 16.43
CA LYS A 313 -8.60 6.39 15.71
C LYS A 313 -7.20 6.98 15.83
N LEU A 314 -6.68 7.48 14.74
CA LEU A 314 -5.48 8.31 14.65
C LEU A 314 -5.89 9.74 14.38
N ASP A 315 -5.36 10.68 15.17
CA ASP A 315 -5.63 12.11 15.04
C ASP A 315 -5.04 12.68 13.74
N ALA A 316 -5.68 13.73 13.23
CA ALA A 316 -5.15 14.51 12.13
C ALA A 316 -3.83 15.20 12.52
N TYR A 317 -2.96 15.39 11.53
CA TYR A 317 -1.70 16.10 11.75
C TYR A 317 -1.33 17.01 10.57
N PHE A 318 -0.54 18.05 10.88
CA PHE A 318 0.03 18.97 9.93
C PHE A 318 1.52 19.15 10.22
N VAL A 319 2.37 18.81 9.25
CA VAL A 319 3.82 18.87 9.40
C VAL A 319 4.45 19.66 8.27
N ASN A 320 5.63 20.23 8.55
CA ASN A 320 6.36 21.05 7.61
C ASN A 320 7.85 20.70 7.66
N ASP A 321 8.45 20.55 6.48
CA ASP A 321 9.86 20.28 6.30
C ASP A 321 10.48 21.40 5.47
N PHE A 322 11.69 21.82 5.81
CA PHE A 322 12.43 22.84 5.09
C PHE A 322 13.69 22.25 4.46
N ASN A 323 13.89 22.55 3.20
CA ASN A 323 15.06 22.13 2.43
C ASN A 323 15.81 23.33 1.88
N VAL A 324 17.14 23.26 1.88
CA VAL A 324 18.02 24.18 1.20
C VAL A 324 19.02 23.41 0.35
N SER A 325 19.26 23.87 -0.86
CA SER A 325 20.30 23.33 -1.75
C SER A 325 21.09 24.48 -2.37
N TYR A 326 22.39 24.40 -2.28
CA TYR A 326 23.29 25.37 -2.90
C TYR A 326 24.32 24.66 -3.79
N THR A 327 24.36 25.02 -5.05
CA THR A 327 25.33 24.51 -6.02
C THR A 327 26.51 25.49 -6.15
N ILE A 328 27.72 25.01 -5.86
CA ILE A 328 28.95 25.71 -6.07
C ILE A 328 29.56 25.18 -7.37
N ASP A 329 29.62 26.03 -8.37
CA ASP A 329 30.23 25.77 -9.67
C ASP A 329 31.59 26.45 -9.81
N ASN A 330 32.24 26.28 -10.95
CA ASN A 330 33.54 26.88 -11.29
C ASN A 330 34.68 26.53 -10.31
N ILE A 331 34.69 25.30 -9.76
CA ILE A 331 35.73 24.79 -8.87
C ILE A 331 36.82 24.14 -9.74
N PRO A 332 38.12 24.45 -9.53
CA PRO A 332 39.21 23.78 -10.24
C PRO A 332 39.14 22.27 -10.05
N PHE A 333 39.22 21.48 -11.13
CA PHE A 333 39.21 20.02 -11.16
C PHE A 333 37.88 19.33 -10.81
N LEU A 334 36.82 20.09 -10.51
CA LEU A 334 35.50 19.58 -10.21
C LEU A 334 34.44 20.25 -11.09
N ARG A 335 33.41 19.54 -11.44
CA ARG A 335 32.28 20.12 -12.18
C ARG A 335 31.44 21.01 -11.28
N GLU A 336 31.07 20.49 -10.11
CA GLU A 336 30.25 21.20 -9.11
C GLU A 336 30.32 20.52 -7.75
N ILE A 337 30.03 21.26 -6.69
CA ILE A 337 29.73 20.75 -5.36
C ILE A 337 28.30 21.19 -5.03
N VAL A 338 27.41 20.22 -4.70
CA VAL A 338 26.07 20.53 -4.25
C VAL A 338 25.99 20.29 -2.73
N VAL A 339 25.73 21.35 -1.97
CA VAL A 339 25.51 21.28 -0.52
C VAL A 339 24.01 21.31 -0.26
N THR A 340 23.51 20.34 0.52
CA THR A 340 22.10 20.24 0.88
C THR A 340 21.91 20.25 2.38
N GLY A 341 20.84 20.89 2.84
CA GLY A 341 20.37 20.86 4.22
C GLY A 341 18.88 20.54 4.22
N LEU A 342 18.45 19.68 5.13
CA LEU A 342 17.05 19.31 5.35
C LEU A 342 16.75 19.41 6.83
N VAL A 343 15.68 20.11 7.18
CA VAL A 343 15.12 20.16 8.53
C VAL A 343 13.72 19.60 8.45
N ASN A 344 13.52 18.39 8.97
CA ASN A 344 12.22 17.77 9.05
C ASN A 344 11.46 18.25 10.27
N ASN A 345 10.14 18.37 10.13
CA ASN A 345 9.22 18.74 11.19
C ASN A 345 9.67 20.03 11.92
N ILE A 346 9.83 21.11 11.16
CA ILE A 346 10.42 22.40 11.64
C ILE A 346 9.67 23.01 12.83
N PHE A 347 8.37 22.69 12.99
CA PHE A 347 7.55 23.16 14.10
C PHE A 347 7.51 22.20 15.28
N ASN A 348 8.29 21.10 15.21
CA ASN A 348 8.42 20.12 16.29
C ASN A 348 7.06 19.52 16.73
N ILE A 349 6.16 19.26 15.80
CA ILE A 349 4.84 18.66 16.07
C ILE A 349 5.02 17.21 16.50
N LYS A 350 4.40 16.83 17.59
CA LYS A 350 4.32 15.42 18.01
C LYS A 350 3.08 14.81 17.38
N TYR A 351 3.27 13.75 16.59
CA TYR A 351 2.18 13.09 15.89
C TYR A 351 2.42 11.61 15.70
N VAL A 352 1.34 10.88 15.47
CA VAL A 352 1.33 9.46 15.16
C VAL A 352 0.75 9.29 13.75
N SER A 353 1.51 8.74 12.83
CA SER A 353 1.05 8.53 11.45
C SER A 353 0.57 7.11 11.20
N ASN A 354 0.88 6.18 12.09
CA ASN A 354 0.55 4.77 11.96
C ASN A 354 0.52 4.09 13.33
N GLY A 355 -0.12 2.92 13.39
CA GLY A 355 -0.23 2.10 14.59
C GLY A 355 -0.83 0.76 14.24
N TYR A 356 -1.25 0.04 15.25
CA TYR A 356 -2.01 -1.20 15.11
C TYR A 356 -3.19 -1.20 16.09
N TYR A 357 -4.23 -1.94 15.72
CA TYR A 357 -5.46 -2.12 16.48
C TYR A 357 -5.85 -3.59 16.42
N TYR A 358 -6.29 -4.13 17.55
CA TYR A 358 -6.76 -5.51 17.63
C TYR A 358 -7.91 -5.62 18.64
N THR A 359 -8.67 -6.69 18.51
CA THR A 359 -9.70 -7.09 19.45
C THR A 359 -9.44 -8.51 19.91
N TYR A 360 -9.89 -8.81 21.14
CA TYR A 360 -9.96 -10.18 21.63
C TYR A 360 -11.17 -10.34 22.54
N ASP A 361 -11.69 -11.55 22.63
CA ASP A 361 -12.83 -11.88 23.49
C ASP A 361 -12.32 -12.29 24.88
N ASP A 362 -12.69 -11.52 25.90
CA ASP A 362 -12.48 -11.86 27.30
C ASP A 362 -13.61 -12.78 27.78
N THR A 363 -13.24 -14.03 28.04
CA THR A 363 -14.12 -15.09 28.58
C THR A 363 -13.67 -15.58 29.94
N TRP A 364 -12.60 -14.98 30.50
CA TRP A 364 -11.99 -15.42 31.77
C TRP A 364 -12.30 -14.49 32.95
N THR A 365 -12.56 -13.20 32.73
CA THR A 365 -12.94 -12.26 33.79
C THR A 365 -14.32 -12.59 34.34
N ASP A 366 -15.29 -12.87 33.47
CA ASP A 366 -16.59 -13.45 33.80
C ASP A 366 -16.88 -14.62 32.83
N PRO A 367 -16.76 -15.89 33.30
CA PRO A 367 -16.98 -17.05 32.42
C PRO A 367 -18.40 -17.19 31.87
N THR A 368 -19.34 -16.38 32.34
CA THR A 368 -20.74 -16.41 31.85
C THR A 368 -20.99 -15.42 30.72
N THR A 369 -20.06 -14.52 30.46
CA THR A 369 -20.16 -13.49 29.43
C THR A 369 -18.91 -13.49 28.54
N THR A 370 -19.10 -13.18 27.27
CA THR A 370 -18.00 -12.85 26.34
C THR A 370 -18.01 -11.35 26.16
N THR A 371 -16.88 -10.70 26.42
CA THR A 371 -16.73 -9.24 26.24
C THR A 371 -15.59 -8.98 25.28
N THR A 372 -15.86 -8.28 24.18
CA THR A 372 -14.81 -7.87 23.24
C THR A 372 -14.02 -6.70 23.80
N ILE A 373 -12.72 -6.92 23.99
CA ILE A 373 -11.76 -5.92 24.44
C ILE A 373 -10.99 -5.39 23.26
N GLU A 374 -10.85 -4.06 23.19
CA GLU A 374 -10.09 -3.36 22.16
C GLU A 374 -8.72 -2.97 22.69
N GLY A 375 -7.69 -3.11 21.85
CA GLY A 375 -6.33 -2.70 22.17
C GLY A 375 -5.65 -1.99 20.99
N THR A 376 -4.72 -1.09 21.31
CA THR A 376 -3.97 -0.31 20.32
C THR A 376 -2.51 -0.18 20.68
N GLY A 377 -1.69 0.02 19.65
CA GLY A 377 -0.32 0.49 19.81
C GLY A 377 0.00 1.50 18.71
N TYR A 378 0.88 2.44 19.00
CA TYR A 378 1.16 3.58 18.14
C TYR A 378 2.62 3.62 17.73
N TYR A 379 2.88 4.07 16.49
CA TYR A 379 4.22 4.34 15.96
C TYR A 379 4.43 5.85 15.86
N PRO A 380 4.93 6.51 16.93
CA PRO A 380 5.16 7.96 16.91
C PRO A 380 6.24 8.32 15.89
N GLN A 381 6.06 9.44 15.23
CA GLN A 381 7.02 9.96 14.29
C GLN A 381 8.09 10.79 14.97
N ALA A 382 9.25 10.92 14.30
CA ALA A 382 10.34 11.72 14.80
C ALA A 382 9.93 13.20 14.96
N THR A 383 10.38 13.79 16.05
CA THR A 383 10.33 15.22 16.26
C THR A 383 11.30 15.94 15.31
N ILE A 384 11.52 17.25 15.50
CA ILE A 384 12.46 18.00 14.67
C ILE A 384 13.81 17.27 14.57
N ASN A 385 14.29 17.10 13.36
CA ASN A 385 15.59 16.52 13.05
C ASN A 385 16.16 17.14 11.76
N PHE A 386 17.45 16.99 11.52
CA PHE A 386 18.09 17.58 10.37
C PHE A 386 19.11 16.63 9.72
N LEU A 387 19.31 16.84 8.45
CA LEU A 387 20.30 16.15 7.63
C LEU A 387 21.10 17.19 6.85
N VAL A 388 22.41 16.96 6.72
CA VAL A 388 23.29 17.77 5.86
C VAL A 388 24.02 16.82 4.92
N GLY A 389 24.11 17.18 3.66
CA GLY A 389 24.77 16.40 2.64
C GLY A 389 25.65 17.28 1.73
N ALA A 390 26.66 16.66 1.16
CA ALA A 390 27.46 17.25 0.08
C ALA A 390 27.69 16.20 -1.01
N ALA A 391 27.41 16.58 -2.26
CA ALA A 391 27.71 15.78 -3.43
C ALA A 391 28.76 16.48 -4.27
N VAL A 392 29.82 15.76 -4.63
CA VAL A 392 30.90 16.25 -5.47
C VAL A 392 30.80 15.58 -6.83
N LYS A 393 30.80 16.36 -7.92
CA LYS A 393 30.68 15.85 -9.30
C LYS A 393 31.82 16.33 -10.17
#